data_cc55cbc57fd9f67875e93ae0076a2872
#
_entry.id   cc55cbc57fd9f67875e93ae0076a2872
#
_cell.length_a   1.000
_cell.length_b   1.000
_cell.length_c   1.000
_cell.angle_alpha   90.00
_cell.angle_beta   90.00
_cell.angle_gamma   90.00
#
_symmetry.space_group_name_H-M   'P 1'
#
loop_
_entity.id
_entity.type
_entity.pdbx_description
1 polymer ?
#
loop_
_entity_poly.entity_id
_entity_poly.type
_entity_poly.pdbx_seq_one_letter_code
_entity_poly.pdbx_strand_id
1 'polypeptide(L)'
;MEQLKRMETDGMVSLRGLRKDATLFNEIVIDVNTMYFERNGGYEYAKQFYEEAFHFIEEKFGAENVISAVMHADEINIAATEELGKEVYHYHLHAMVLPVVEKEILWSKRCKDEKLRGTVKEVVNQISHSKKWKSDIPLTDEKGNPLLRKNGKPMFRASYSILQDELFNYMTERGLKGFQSGKYGSTALHLTSLQYQIKQDCPDLFIGVDLAIIHK
;
A
#
# COMPACT_ATOMS: atom_id res chain seq x y z
N MET A 1 0.81 -18.62 -7.83
CA MET A 1 0.02 -18.96 -9.05
C MET A 1 -1.07 -19.99 -8.79
N GLU A 2 -0.84 -21.06 -8.02
CA GLU A 2 -1.88 -22.05 -7.68
C GLU A 2 -3.04 -21.47 -6.89
N GLN A 3 -2.75 -20.63 -5.88
CA GLN A 3 -3.78 -19.96 -5.08
C GLN A 3 -4.69 -19.08 -5.95
N LEU A 4 -4.13 -18.30 -6.87
CA LEU A 4 -4.91 -17.48 -7.79
C LEU A 4 -5.83 -18.30 -8.69
N LYS A 5 -5.35 -19.46 -9.19
CA LYS A 5 -6.17 -20.38 -9.97
C LYS A 5 -7.31 -20.99 -9.15
N ARG A 6 -7.08 -21.29 -7.87
CA ARG A 6 -8.15 -21.74 -6.96
C ARG A 6 -9.18 -20.65 -6.77
N MET A 7 -8.76 -19.40 -6.49
CA MET A 7 -9.66 -18.25 -6.34
C MET A 7 -10.50 -18.01 -7.60
N GLU A 8 -9.92 -18.21 -8.80
CA GLU A 8 -10.68 -18.13 -10.06
C GLU A 8 -11.69 -19.29 -10.18
N THR A 9 -11.29 -20.51 -9.86
CA THR A 9 -12.15 -21.69 -9.89
C THR A 9 -13.32 -21.56 -8.92
N ASP A 10 -13.06 -21.00 -7.74
CA ASP A 10 -14.06 -20.78 -6.69
C ASP A 10 -14.94 -19.53 -6.95
N GLY A 11 -14.69 -18.83 -8.07
CA GLY A 11 -15.44 -17.62 -8.45
C GLY A 11 -15.14 -16.37 -7.62
N MET A 12 -14.13 -16.42 -6.77
CA MET A 12 -13.73 -15.29 -5.92
C MET A 12 -13.16 -14.14 -6.74
N VAL A 13 -12.39 -14.45 -7.79
CA VAL A 13 -11.83 -13.46 -8.73
C VAL A 13 -12.02 -13.92 -10.17
N SER A 14 -12.08 -12.96 -11.09
CA SER A 14 -12.15 -13.23 -12.53
C SER A 14 -10.88 -12.76 -13.22
N LEU A 15 -10.22 -13.68 -13.93
CA LEU A 15 -9.08 -13.37 -14.78
C LEU A 15 -9.51 -13.06 -16.22
N ARG A 16 -10.82 -13.10 -16.50
CA ARG A 16 -11.36 -12.89 -17.84
C ARG A 16 -11.04 -11.49 -18.39
N GLY A 17 -10.40 -11.48 -19.56
CA GLY A 17 -10.08 -10.22 -20.26
C GLY A 17 -8.87 -9.48 -19.68
N LEU A 18 -8.08 -10.12 -18.83
CA LEU A 18 -6.78 -9.60 -18.42
C LEU A 18 -5.80 -9.65 -19.60
N ARG A 19 -4.98 -8.62 -19.70
CA ARG A 19 -3.86 -8.60 -20.64
C ARG A 19 -2.77 -9.55 -20.14
N LYS A 20 -1.94 -10.06 -21.09
CA LYS A 20 -0.83 -10.96 -20.74
C LYS A 20 0.22 -10.31 -19.81
N ASP A 21 0.35 -9.00 -19.92
CA ASP A 21 1.27 -8.16 -19.15
C ASP A 21 0.58 -7.47 -17.96
N ALA A 22 -0.59 -7.95 -17.54
CA ALA A 22 -1.29 -7.36 -16.40
C ALA A 22 -0.55 -7.63 -15.09
N THR A 23 -0.42 -6.61 -14.26
CA THR A 23 0.05 -6.74 -12.88
C THR A 23 -1.00 -7.46 -12.06
N LEU A 24 -0.70 -8.68 -11.64
CA LEU A 24 -1.61 -9.56 -10.88
C LEU A 24 -1.51 -9.34 -9.37
N PHE A 25 -0.33 -9.00 -8.89
CA PHE A 25 -0.02 -8.85 -7.47
C PHE A 25 0.58 -7.47 -7.23
N ASN A 26 0.34 -6.94 -6.04
CA ASN A 26 1.04 -5.78 -5.52
C ASN A 26 1.71 -6.13 -4.21
N GLU A 27 2.91 -5.67 -4.03
CA GLU A 27 3.62 -5.74 -2.76
C GLU A 27 3.46 -4.40 -2.05
N ILE A 28 3.03 -4.46 -0.79
CA ILE A 28 2.94 -3.32 0.12
C ILE A 28 4.03 -3.51 1.14
N VAL A 29 4.92 -2.54 1.24
CA VAL A 29 5.96 -2.51 2.25
C VAL A 29 5.63 -1.39 3.24
N ILE A 30 5.51 -1.75 4.51
CA ILE A 30 5.34 -0.80 5.60
C ILE A 30 6.65 -0.78 6.39
N ASP A 31 7.32 0.34 6.32
CA ASP A 31 8.59 0.58 6.97
C ASP A 31 8.47 1.76 7.94
N VAL A 32 8.98 1.57 9.16
CA VAL A 32 8.99 2.59 10.21
C VAL A 32 10.40 2.67 10.80
N ASN A 33 10.84 3.89 11.08
CA ASN A 33 12.15 4.13 11.65
C ASN A 33 12.44 3.24 12.87
N THR A 34 13.56 2.53 12.83
CA THR A 34 14.02 1.59 13.86
C THR A 34 14.02 2.21 15.27
N MET A 35 14.44 3.47 15.41
CA MET A 35 14.52 4.16 16.68
C MET A 35 13.15 4.42 17.31
N TYR A 36 12.07 4.42 16.52
CA TYR A 36 10.71 4.46 17.03
C TYR A 36 10.42 3.20 17.86
N PHE A 37 10.75 2.05 17.35
CA PHE A 37 10.55 0.78 18.03
C PHE A 37 11.45 0.64 19.27
N GLU A 38 12.72 1.00 19.15
CA GLU A 38 13.66 0.95 20.28
C GLU A 38 13.20 1.79 21.48
N ARG A 39 12.60 2.95 21.22
CA ARG A 39 12.05 3.84 22.27
C ARG A 39 10.75 3.34 22.91
N ASN A 40 10.03 2.45 22.23
CA ASN A 40 8.71 1.98 22.65
C ASN A 40 8.70 0.50 23.11
N GLY A 41 9.85 -0.18 23.19
CA GLY A 41 9.91 -1.55 23.68
C GLY A 41 10.54 -2.56 22.70
N GLY A 42 11.15 -2.08 21.62
CA GLY A 42 11.89 -2.91 20.67
C GLY A 42 11.02 -3.90 19.90
N TYR A 43 11.46 -5.13 19.82
CA TYR A 43 10.83 -6.20 19.02
C TYR A 43 9.37 -6.45 19.38
N GLU A 44 9.02 -6.54 20.67
CA GLU A 44 7.64 -6.84 21.08
C GLU A 44 6.67 -5.72 20.67
N TYR A 45 7.10 -4.48 20.74
CA TYR A 45 6.31 -3.35 20.27
C TYR A 45 6.22 -3.31 18.73
N ALA A 46 7.31 -3.64 18.04
CA ALA A 46 7.31 -3.75 16.58
C ALA A 46 6.35 -4.85 16.10
N LYS A 47 6.34 -6.00 16.78
CA LYS A 47 5.40 -7.08 16.49
C LYS A 47 3.95 -6.63 16.64
N GLN A 48 3.60 -5.98 17.75
CA GLN A 48 2.25 -5.44 17.97
C GLN A 48 1.89 -4.41 16.90
N PHE A 49 2.82 -3.52 16.57
CA PHE A 49 2.62 -2.50 15.53
C PHE A 49 2.32 -3.12 14.17
N TYR A 50 3.12 -4.10 13.74
CA TYR A 50 2.96 -4.73 12.43
C TYR A 50 1.79 -5.72 12.38
N GLU A 51 1.34 -6.26 13.50
CA GLU A 51 0.09 -7.01 13.61
C GLU A 51 -1.12 -6.09 13.32
N GLU A 52 -1.17 -4.91 13.91
CA GLU A 52 -2.19 -3.90 13.62
C GLU A 52 -2.10 -3.37 12.18
N ALA A 53 -0.88 -3.17 11.67
CA ALA A 53 -0.67 -2.77 10.28
C ALA A 53 -1.15 -3.86 9.29
N PHE A 54 -1.01 -5.13 9.64
CA PHE A 54 -1.54 -6.24 8.87
C PHE A 54 -3.08 -6.23 8.86
N HIS A 55 -3.72 -6.02 10.01
CA HIS A 55 -5.18 -5.87 10.08
C HIS A 55 -5.69 -4.69 9.22
N PHE A 56 -4.96 -3.58 9.19
CA PHE A 56 -5.27 -2.49 8.27
C PHE A 56 -5.26 -2.94 6.81
N ILE A 57 -4.26 -3.74 6.40
CA ILE A 57 -4.17 -4.28 5.04
C ILE A 57 -5.36 -5.20 4.75
N GLU A 58 -5.72 -6.10 5.68
CA GLU A 58 -6.89 -6.97 5.53
C GLU A 58 -8.19 -6.16 5.38
N GLU A 59 -8.38 -5.14 6.21
CA GLU A 59 -9.56 -4.27 6.16
C GLU A 59 -9.64 -3.49 4.84
N LYS A 60 -8.49 -3.01 4.33
CA LYS A 60 -8.41 -2.19 3.12
C LYS A 60 -8.54 -2.98 1.82
N PHE A 61 -8.03 -4.21 1.79
CA PHE A 61 -7.96 -5.02 0.57
C PHE A 61 -8.93 -6.20 0.57
N GLY A 62 -9.46 -6.58 1.73
CA GLY A 62 -10.16 -7.83 1.99
C GLY A 62 -9.17 -8.93 2.37
N ALA A 63 -9.43 -9.61 3.47
CA ALA A 63 -8.55 -10.68 3.97
C ALA A 63 -8.33 -11.78 2.93
N GLU A 64 -9.37 -12.10 2.14
CA GLU A 64 -9.32 -13.07 1.04
C GLU A 64 -8.38 -12.68 -0.11
N ASN A 65 -8.06 -11.39 -0.23
CA ASN A 65 -7.17 -10.85 -1.27
C ASN A 65 -5.73 -10.66 -0.78
N VAL A 66 -5.45 -10.92 0.49
CA VAL A 66 -4.08 -10.94 1.04
C VAL A 66 -3.49 -12.33 0.82
N ILE A 67 -2.45 -12.41 -0.01
CA ILE A 67 -1.82 -13.68 -0.38
C ILE A 67 -0.79 -14.12 0.64
N SER A 68 -0.02 -13.18 1.16
CA SER A 68 0.97 -13.41 2.21
C SER A 68 1.31 -12.10 2.90
N ALA A 69 1.72 -12.20 4.15
CA ALA A 69 2.32 -11.09 4.89
C ALA A 69 3.46 -11.65 5.75
N VAL A 70 4.58 -10.95 5.77
CA VAL A 70 5.77 -11.33 6.53
C VAL A 70 6.37 -10.09 7.17
N MET A 71 6.49 -10.13 8.49
CA MET A 71 7.31 -9.16 9.22
C MET A 71 8.76 -9.64 9.18
N HIS A 72 9.65 -8.82 8.65
CA HIS A 72 11.09 -9.05 8.70
C HIS A 72 11.65 -8.48 10.00
N ALA A 73 12.52 -9.25 10.65
CA ALA A 73 13.16 -8.92 11.92
C ALA A 73 14.60 -9.48 11.99
N ASP A 74 15.21 -9.70 10.84
CA ASP A 74 16.50 -10.35 10.67
C ASP A 74 17.57 -9.42 10.06
N GLU A 75 17.22 -8.21 9.67
CA GLU A 75 18.14 -7.22 9.14
C GLU A 75 18.72 -6.37 10.27
N ILE A 76 20.05 -6.42 10.47
CA ILE A 76 20.73 -5.59 11.47
C ILE A 76 20.83 -4.14 10.93
N ASN A 77 20.35 -3.19 11.74
CA ASN A 77 20.59 -1.77 11.51
C ASN A 77 21.94 -1.38 12.10
N ILE A 78 22.97 -1.33 11.25
CA ILE A 78 24.37 -1.10 11.67
C ILE A 78 24.49 0.23 12.40
N ALA A 79 23.93 1.32 11.87
CA ALA A 79 24.04 2.64 12.46
C ALA A 79 23.39 2.72 13.86
N ALA A 80 22.19 2.17 14.02
CA ALA A 80 21.53 2.11 15.32
C ALA A 80 22.26 1.17 16.31
N THR A 81 22.84 0.09 15.82
CA THR A 81 23.66 -0.83 16.62
C THR A 81 24.93 -0.14 17.15
N GLU A 82 25.61 0.62 16.32
CA GLU A 82 26.78 1.40 16.75
C GLU A 82 26.40 2.52 17.73
N GLU A 83 25.30 3.24 17.47
CA GLU A 83 24.83 4.33 18.35
C GLU A 83 24.42 3.83 19.73
N LEU A 84 23.72 2.69 19.79
CA LEU A 84 23.15 2.17 21.05
C LEU A 84 24.09 1.15 21.75
N GLY A 85 25.16 0.71 21.09
CA GLY A 85 26.11 -0.27 21.65
C GLY A 85 25.50 -1.66 21.91
N LYS A 86 24.41 -2.01 21.21
CA LYS A 86 23.73 -3.30 21.26
C LYS A 86 23.19 -3.64 19.87
N GLU A 87 22.99 -4.93 19.57
CA GLU A 87 22.34 -5.33 18.31
C GLU A 87 20.94 -4.71 18.21
N VAL A 88 20.70 -4.03 17.09
CA VAL A 88 19.41 -3.40 16.76
C VAL A 88 19.00 -3.87 15.39
N TYR A 89 17.76 -4.34 15.29
CA TYR A 89 17.20 -4.86 14.05
C TYR A 89 16.27 -3.84 13.39
N HIS A 90 16.26 -3.86 12.08
CA HIS A 90 15.34 -3.10 11.26
C HIS A 90 14.10 -3.95 11.02
N TYR A 91 12.94 -3.44 11.47
CA TYR A 91 11.67 -4.14 11.35
C TYR A 91 10.83 -3.52 10.23
N HIS A 92 10.28 -4.36 9.37
CA HIS A 92 9.37 -3.93 8.32
C HIS A 92 8.41 -5.06 7.93
N LEU A 93 7.24 -4.69 7.39
CA LEU A 93 6.20 -5.62 6.95
C LEU A 93 6.13 -5.63 5.44
N HIS A 94 6.20 -6.80 4.85
CA HIS A 94 5.88 -7.06 3.45
C HIS A 94 4.54 -7.76 3.35
N ALA A 95 3.61 -7.22 2.57
CA ALA A 95 2.34 -7.86 2.29
C ALA A 95 2.09 -7.94 0.78
N MET A 96 1.77 -9.13 0.30
CA MET A 96 1.39 -9.39 -1.09
C MET A 96 -0.13 -9.42 -1.22
N VAL A 97 -0.68 -8.51 -2.01
CA VAL A 97 -2.14 -8.38 -2.18
C VAL A 97 -2.56 -8.47 -3.63
N LEU A 98 -3.79 -8.92 -3.86
CA LEU A 98 -4.45 -8.86 -5.17
C LEU A 98 -5.16 -7.51 -5.32
N PRO A 99 -4.92 -6.74 -6.41
CA PRO A 99 -5.63 -5.49 -6.66
C PRO A 99 -7.03 -5.77 -7.24
N VAL A 100 -7.92 -6.33 -6.42
CA VAL A 100 -9.27 -6.70 -6.81
C VAL A 100 -10.18 -5.48 -6.78
N VAL A 101 -11.01 -5.35 -7.81
CA VAL A 101 -12.08 -4.36 -7.92
C VAL A 101 -13.36 -5.01 -8.43
N GLU A 102 -14.50 -4.55 -7.95
CA GLU A 102 -15.78 -4.92 -8.53
C GLU A 102 -15.93 -4.31 -9.93
N LYS A 103 -16.46 -5.11 -10.84
CA LYS A 103 -16.72 -4.69 -12.20
C LYS A 103 -18.12 -5.15 -12.64
N GLU A 104 -18.92 -4.20 -13.01
CA GLU A 104 -20.20 -4.47 -13.65
C GLU A 104 -19.97 -4.90 -15.11
N ILE A 105 -20.54 -6.04 -15.47
CA ILE A 105 -20.63 -6.52 -16.84
C ILE A 105 -22.04 -6.19 -17.33
N LEU A 106 -22.11 -5.35 -18.34
CA LEU A 106 -23.39 -4.92 -18.90
C LEU A 106 -23.85 -5.85 -20.02
N TRP A 107 -25.16 -5.99 -20.19
CA TRP A 107 -25.72 -6.61 -21.35
C TRP A 107 -25.29 -5.88 -22.63
N SER A 108 -24.89 -6.67 -23.62
CA SER A 108 -24.46 -6.14 -24.91
C SER A 108 -25.55 -5.26 -25.56
N LYS A 109 -25.15 -4.19 -26.23
CA LYS A 109 -26.02 -3.36 -27.09
C LYS A 109 -26.70 -4.18 -28.20
N ARG A 110 -26.18 -5.38 -28.51
CA ARG A 110 -26.74 -6.33 -29.47
C ARG A 110 -27.63 -7.38 -28.84
N CYS A 111 -27.95 -7.26 -27.54
CA CYS A 111 -28.89 -8.19 -26.88
C CYS A 111 -30.22 -8.22 -27.60
N LYS A 112 -30.81 -9.43 -27.78
CA LYS A 112 -32.11 -9.59 -28.43
C LYS A 112 -33.22 -8.87 -27.69
N ASP A 113 -33.17 -8.92 -26.35
CA ASP A 113 -34.07 -8.16 -25.50
C ASP A 113 -33.57 -6.72 -25.35
N GLU A 114 -34.29 -5.78 -25.94
CA GLU A 114 -33.94 -4.37 -25.92
C GLU A 114 -33.97 -3.75 -24.52
N LYS A 115 -34.83 -4.25 -23.63
CA LYS A 115 -34.96 -3.76 -22.26
C LYS A 115 -33.71 -4.07 -21.42
N LEU A 116 -32.97 -5.12 -21.78
CA LEU A 116 -31.77 -5.52 -21.07
C LEU A 116 -30.51 -4.76 -21.56
N ARG A 117 -30.53 -4.15 -22.73
CA ARG A 117 -29.38 -3.47 -23.32
C ARG A 117 -28.83 -2.39 -22.39
N GLY A 118 -27.57 -2.53 -22.00
CA GLY A 118 -26.87 -1.57 -21.13
C GLY A 118 -27.23 -1.68 -19.64
N THR A 119 -28.11 -2.60 -19.24
CA THR A 119 -28.33 -2.92 -17.84
C THR A 119 -27.25 -3.86 -17.32
N VAL A 120 -27.06 -3.92 -15.99
CA VAL A 120 -26.09 -4.82 -15.36
C VAL A 120 -26.55 -6.28 -15.58
N LYS A 121 -25.65 -7.08 -16.17
CA LYS A 121 -25.84 -8.51 -16.37
C LYS A 121 -25.31 -9.31 -15.18
N GLU A 122 -24.11 -8.97 -14.74
CA GLU A 122 -23.41 -9.60 -13.64
C GLU A 122 -22.40 -8.63 -13.03
N VAL A 123 -22.05 -8.83 -11.76
CA VAL A 123 -20.94 -8.15 -11.09
C VAL A 123 -19.87 -9.18 -10.81
N VAL A 124 -18.63 -8.88 -11.18
CA VAL A 124 -17.49 -9.78 -11.00
C VAL A 124 -16.35 -9.06 -10.29
N ASN A 125 -15.66 -9.78 -9.42
CA ASN A 125 -14.41 -9.33 -8.84
C ASN A 125 -13.28 -9.52 -9.86
N GLN A 126 -12.74 -8.45 -10.39
CA GLN A 126 -11.68 -8.48 -11.40
C GLN A 126 -10.38 -7.92 -10.85
N ILE A 127 -9.26 -8.58 -11.16
CA ILE A 127 -7.94 -8.01 -10.90
C ILE A 127 -7.74 -6.81 -11.82
N SER A 128 -7.45 -5.65 -11.25
CA SER A 128 -7.19 -4.44 -12.02
C SER A 128 -6.34 -3.46 -11.22
N HIS A 129 -5.03 -3.54 -11.40
CA HIS A 129 -4.07 -2.63 -10.77
C HIS A 129 -4.44 -1.15 -11.01
N SER A 130 -4.62 -0.75 -12.27
CA SER A 130 -4.87 0.65 -12.63
C SER A 130 -6.17 1.22 -12.05
N LYS A 131 -7.18 0.38 -11.80
CA LYS A 131 -8.44 0.82 -11.16
C LYS A 131 -8.33 0.83 -9.64
N LYS A 132 -7.71 -0.18 -9.05
CA LYS A 132 -7.52 -0.28 -7.59
C LYS A 132 -6.72 0.91 -7.07
N TRP A 133 -5.68 1.32 -7.82
CA TRP A 133 -4.81 2.43 -7.46
C TRP A 133 -5.17 3.76 -8.13
N LYS A 134 -6.40 3.87 -8.63
CA LYS A 134 -6.89 5.13 -9.14
C LYS A 134 -7.25 6.05 -8.00
N SER A 135 -6.68 7.25 -8.02
CA SER A 135 -7.07 8.32 -7.11
C SER A 135 -7.97 9.32 -7.82
N ASP A 136 -9.05 9.71 -7.16
CA ASP A 136 -9.95 10.78 -7.60
C ASP A 136 -9.83 12.02 -6.69
N ILE A 137 -8.87 12.04 -5.74
CA ILE A 137 -8.61 13.17 -4.85
C ILE A 137 -7.70 14.17 -5.56
N PRO A 138 -8.16 15.38 -5.90
CA PRO A 138 -7.33 16.36 -6.59
C PRO A 138 -6.23 16.88 -5.68
N LEU A 139 -5.07 17.16 -6.28
CA LEU A 139 -4.04 17.97 -5.66
C LEU A 139 -4.49 19.42 -5.64
N THR A 140 -4.35 20.10 -4.51
CA THR A 140 -4.71 21.49 -4.35
C THR A 140 -3.50 22.34 -3.95
N ASP A 141 -3.54 23.62 -4.28
CA ASP A 141 -2.61 24.62 -3.76
C ASP A 141 -2.96 24.99 -2.30
N GLU A 142 -2.18 25.89 -1.69
CA GLU A 142 -2.41 26.39 -0.33
C GLU A 142 -3.76 27.10 -0.15
N LYS A 143 -4.39 27.52 -1.24
CA LYS A 143 -5.71 28.20 -1.26
C LYS A 143 -6.86 27.23 -1.52
N GLY A 144 -6.57 25.92 -1.71
CA GLY A 144 -7.56 24.89 -1.99
C GLY A 144 -7.97 24.78 -3.46
N ASN A 145 -7.30 25.47 -4.39
CA ASN A 145 -7.61 25.35 -5.82
C ASN A 145 -6.93 24.12 -6.41
N PRO A 146 -7.61 23.36 -7.32
CA PRO A 146 -7.01 22.21 -7.98
C PRO A 146 -5.78 22.59 -8.81
N LEU A 147 -4.69 21.86 -8.61
CA LEU A 147 -3.51 21.94 -9.47
C LEU A 147 -3.80 21.30 -10.81
N LEU A 148 -3.44 21.97 -11.91
CA LEU A 148 -3.70 21.51 -13.26
C LEU A 148 -2.42 21.10 -13.97
N ARG A 149 -2.51 20.06 -14.79
CA ARG A 149 -1.47 19.68 -15.73
C ARG A 149 -1.39 20.71 -16.88
N LYS A 150 -0.33 20.68 -17.67
CA LYS A 150 -0.16 21.53 -18.88
C LYS A 150 -1.33 21.43 -19.87
N ASN A 151 -2.07 20.33 -19.87
CA ASN A 151 -3.24 20.10 -20.73
C ASN A 151 -4.58 20.53 -20.10
N GLY A 152 -4.56 21.26 -18.97
CA GLY A 152 -5.74 21.76 -18.25
C GLY A 152 -6.47 20.70 -17.40
N LYS A 153 -6.02 19.44 -17.37
CA LYS A 153 -6.66 18.40 -16.54
C LYS A 153 -6.16 18.48 -15.10
N PRO A 154 -7.01 18.16 -14.10
CA PRO A 154 -6.58 18.17 -12.70
C PRO A 154 -5.48 17.13 -12.45
N MET A 155 -4.59 17.46 -11.55
CA MET A 155 -3.65 16.53 -10.95
C MET A 155 -4.30 15.86 -9.75
N PHE A 156 -4.06 14.58 -9.56
CA PHE A 156 -4.60 13.81 -8.44
C PHE A 156 -3.47 13.38 -7.50
N ARG A 157 -3.80 13.23 -6.22
CA ARG A 157 -2.90 12.64 -5.24
C ARG A 157 -2.51 11.23 -5.67
N ALA A 158 -1.28 10.84 -5.41
CA ALA A 158 -0.87 9.46 -5.57
C ALA A 158 -1.59 8.57 -4.54
N SER A 159 -2.09 7.43 -4.98
CA SER A 159 -2.84 6.50 -4.13
C SER A 159 -2.05 5.99 -2.93
N TYR A 160 -0.74 5.78 -3.08
CA TYR A 160 0.13 5.41 -1.95
C TYR A 160 0.16 6.48 -0.86
N SER A 161 0.13 7.78 -1.23
CA SER A 161 0.08 8.87 -0.27
C SER A 161 -1.24 8.92 0.50
N ILE A 162 -2.34 8.51 -0.15
CA ILE A 162 -3.65 8.39 0.52
C ILE A 162 -3.62 7.21 1.49
N LEU A 163 -3.13 6.07 1.04
CA LEU A 163 -3.01 4.86 1.86
C LEU A 163 -2.12 5.10 3.09
N GLN A 164 -1.08 5.91 2.94
CA GLN A 164 -0.17 6.30 4.01
C GLN A 164 -0.88 7.13 5.10
N ASP A 165 -1.72 8.11 4.69
CA ASP A 165 -2.54 8.88 5.62
C ASP A 165 -3.60 8.01 6.31
N GLU A 166 -4.23 7.10 5.56
CA GLU A 166 -5.21 6.16 6.10
C GLU A 166 -4.58 5.23 7.14
N LEU A 167 -3.40 4.67 6.85
CA LEU A 167 -2.64 3.86 7.81
C LEU A 167 -2.28 4.66 9.06
N PHE A 168 -1.81 5.89 8.89
CA PHE A 168 -1.46 6.76 10.03
C PHE A 168 -2.66 7.00 10.94
N ASN A 169 -3.83 7.32 10.38
CA ASN A 169 -5.05 7.53 11.14
C ASN A 169 -5.50 6.25 11.85
N TYR A 170 -5.53 5.13 11.12
CA TYR A 170 -5.89 3.82 11.64
C TYR A 170 -5.03 3.42 12.87
N MET A 171 -3.71 3.55 12.75
CA MET A 171 -2.78 3.22 13.82
C MET A 171 -2.93 4.17 15.02
N THR A 172 -3.14 5.47 14.75
CA THR A 172 -3.35 6.48 15.79
C THR A 172 -4.64 6.23 16.60
N GLU A 173 -5.72 5.83 15.95
CA GLU A 173 -7.00 5.46 16.58
C GLU A 173 -6.85 4.24 17.49
N ARG A 174 -5.94 3.33 17.17
CA ARG A 174 -5.59 2.15 17.98
C ARG A 174 -4.57 2.43 19.10
N GLY A 175 -4.21 3.70 19.27
CA GLY A 175 -3.33 4.12 20.36
C GLY A 175 -1.84 4.00 20.04
N LEU A 176 -1.47 3.57 18.85
CA LEU A 176 -0.09 3.52 18.37
C LEU A 176 0.31 4.92 17.90
N LYS A 177 1.01 5.67 18.77
CA LYS A 177 1.32 7.09 18.58
C LYS A 177 2.83 7.32 18.59
N GLY A 178 3.24 8.54 18.17
CA GLY A 178 4.64 8.97 18.25
C GLY A 178 5.45 8.70 16.98
N PHE A 179 4.81 8.20 15.93
CA PHE A 179 5.36 8.22 14.57
C PHE A 179 4.63 9.29 13.74
N GLN A 180 5.20 9.65 12.61
CA GLN A 180 4.64 10.68 11.71
C GLN A 180 4.15 10.03 10.42
N SER A 181 3.08 10.57 9.85
CA SER A 181 2.74 10.29 8.46
C SER A 181 3.91 10.71 7.56
N GLY A 182 4.19 9.94 6.52
CA GLY A 182 5.25 10.25 5.56
C GLY A 182 5.08 11.63 4.93
N LYS A 183 6.18 12.21 4.46
CA LYS A 183 6.15 13.53 3.82
C LYS A 183 5.29 13.52 2.57
N TYR A 184 4.29 14.37 2.55
CA TYR A 184 3.47 14.61 1.38
C TYR A 184 4.32 15.00 0.16
N GLY A 185 4.13 14.30 -0.96
CA GLY A 185 4.86 14.59 -2.20
C GLY A 185 6.34 14.23 -2.17
N SER A 186 6.81 13.45 -1.19
CA SER A 186 8.15 12.89 -1.20
C SER A 186 8.34 12.06 -2.47
N THR A 187 9.28 12.47 -3.31
CA THR A 187 9.80 11.69 -4.44
C THR A 187 11.08 10.95 -4.06
N ALA A 188 11.34 10.81 -2.76
CA ALA A 188 12.51 10.09 -2.28
C ALA A 188 12.47 8.68 -2.85
N LEU A 189 13.42 8.37 -3.70
CA LEU A 189 13.67 7.02 -4.18
C LEU A 189 13.98 6.16 -2.97
N HIS A 190 13.46 4.92 -2.97
CA HIS A 190 13.92 3.91 -2.02
C HIS A 190 15.42 3.80 -2.14
N LEU A 191 16.10 4.30 -1.12
CA LEU A 191 17.53 4.18 -1.04
C LEU A 191 17.81 2.72 -0.66
N THR A 192 18.82 2.12 -1.28
CA THR A 192 19.38 0.86 -0.78
C THR A 192 19.85 1.07 0.66
N SER A 193 19.92 0.01 1.46
CA SER A 193 20.42 0.07 2.85
C SER A 193 21.74 0.85 2.96
N LEU A 194 22.65 0.68 2.00
CA LEU A 194 23.91 1.40 1.92
C LEU A 194 23.73 2.91 1.65
N GLN A 195 22.80 3.29 0.77
CA GLN A 195 22.50 4.70 0.48
C GLN A 195 21.76 5.38 1.64
N TYR A 196 20.98 4.61 2.40
CA TYR A 196 20.34 5.08 3.61
C TYR A 196 21.37 5.37 4.71
N GLN A 197 22.34 4.49 4.87
CA GLN A 197 23.45 4.67 5.81
C GLN A 197 24.27 5.94 5.53
N ILE A 198 24.53 6.26 4.26
CA ILE A 198 25.29 7.47 3.86
C ILE A 198 24.47 8.75 4.13
N LYS A 199 23.13 8.66 4.14
CA LYS A 199 22.23 9.80 4.42
C LYS A 199 21.98 10.08 5.90
N GLN A 200 22.36 9.16 6.78
CA GLN A 200 22.17 9.30 8.25
C GLN A 200 23.19 10.22 8.93
N ASP A 201 24.19 10.73 8.22
CA ASP A 201 25.09 11.78 8.74
C ASP A 201 24.37 13.15 8.96
N CYS A 202 23.06 13.24 8.71
CA CYS A 202 22.24 14.40 9.04
C CYS A 202 21.37 14.13 10.29
N PRO A 203 21.57 14.90 11.40
CA PRO A 203 20.96 14.60 12.70
C PRO A 203 19.47 14.92 12.85
N ASP A 204 18.77 15.28 11.78
CA ASP A 204 17.32 15.55 11.84
C ASP A 204 16.53 14.23 11.66
N LEU A 205 16.19 13.65 12.78
CA LEU A 205 15.36 12.46 12.94
C LEU A 205 14.00 12.62 12.26
N PHE A 206 13.89 12.16 11.02
CA PHE A 206 12.61 11.89 10.40
C PHE A 206 12.08 10.54 10.86
N ILE A 207 11.16 10.56 11.82
CA ILE A 207 10.33 9.40 12.18
C ILE A 207 9.14 9.43 11.20
N GLY A 208 9.31 8.88 10.01
CA GLY A 208 8.25 8.74 9.00
C GLY A 208 7.90 7.28 8.75
N VAL A 209 6.65 7.02 8.40
CA VAL A 209 6.25 5.74 7.81
C VAL A 209 6.49 5.85 6.31
N ASP A 210 7.41 5.06 5.78
CA ASP A 210 7.58 4.91 4.36
C ASP A 210 6.73 3.74 3.87
N LEU A 211 5.72 4.05 3.06
CA LEU A 211 4.89 3.06 2.38
C LEU A 211 5.34 2.97 0.94
N ALA A 212 5.88 1.84 0.56
CA ALA A 212 6.22 1.55 -0.82
C ALA A 212 5.24 0.56 -1.43
N ILE A 213 4.74 0.90 -2.63
CA ILE A 213 4.00 -0.04 -3.46
C ILE A 213 4.93 -0.46 -4.60
N ILE A 214 5.44 -1.68 -4.52
CA ILE A 214 6.33 -2.24 -5.52
C ILE A 214 5.49 -3.00 -6.55
N HIS A 215 5.66 -2.64 -7.81
CA HIS A 215 5.02 -3.31 -8.93
C HIS A 215 5.94 -4.42 -9.43
N LYS A 216 5.54 -5.66 -9.27
CA LYS A 216 6.19 -6.84 -9.86
C LYS A 216 5.29 -7.56 -10.84
#